data_f347ae1ac461dbb0118c2670c3309b42
#
_entry.id   f347ae1ac461dbb0118c2670c3309b42
#
_cell.length_a   1.000
_cell.length_b   1.000
_cell.length_c   1.000
_cell.angle_alpha   90.00
_cell.angle_beta   90.00
_cell.angle_gamma   90.00
#
_symmetry.space_group_name_H-M   'P 1'
#
loop_
_entity.id
_entity.type
_entity.pdbx_description
1 polymer ?
#
loop_
_entity_poly.entity_id
_entity_poly.type
_entity_poly.pdbx_seq_one_letter_code
_entity_poly.pdbx_strand_id
1 'polypeptide(L)'
;MKNLLYILVSCLLAACSTSEPTKNFHFDQNGIAREVLENYLDRSITLSCVLAPQQDEASLLVHRDDIRMIKNIGAKFIGRAIFRWENEHVLNDPVFWSHAQKTIEELHAYDPDIIFQGCLFEAISERVNEIAIPEWVFTTYNLPVEKRNFSYDKMLDPNGKYVDHWHKGSSVPDISRTETQLWFLFLAGSYINIGCEAFHLGQIELI
;
A
#
# COMPACT_ATOMS: atom_id res chain seq x y z
N MET A 1 -71.15 -34.18 -14.46
CA MET A 1 -70.61 -33.03 -13.74
C MET A 1 -69.41 -33.51 -12.99
N LYS A 2 -68.19 -33.23 -13.55
CA LYS A 2 -66.91 -33.65 -12.97
C LYS A 2 -66.28 -32.43 -12.33
N ASN A 3 -66.25 -32.38 -11.02
CA ASN A 3 -65.59 -31.35 -10.26
C ASN A 3 -64.02 -31.59 -10.33
N LEU A 4 -63.35 -30.78 -11.06
CA LEU A 4 -61.91 -30.78 -11.13
C LEU A 4 -61.39 -29.98 -9.93
N LEU A 5 -60.87 -30.69 -8.94
CA LEU A 5 -60.21 -30.10 -7.77
C LEU A 5 -58.80 -29.68 -8.15
N TYR A 6 -58.62 -28.41 -8.39
CA TYR A 6 -57.26 -27.84 -8.53
C TYR A 6 -56.63 -27.72 -7.17
N ILE A 7 -55.73 -28.65 -6.85
CA ILE A 7 -54.84 -28.51 -5.70
C ILE A 7 -53.73 -27.53 -6.15
N LEU A 8 -53.87 -26.31 -5.70
CA LEU A 8 -52.77 -25.31 -5.81
C LEU A 8 -51.69 -25.71 -4.81
N VAL A 9 -50.69 -26.47 -5.28
CA VAL A 9 -49.46 -26.67 -4.53
C VAL A 9 -48.68 -25.35 -4.60
N SER A 10 -48.92 -24.47 -3.66
CA SER A 10 -48.06 -23.32 -3.40
C SER A 10 -46.76 -23.84 -2.81
N CYS A 11 -45.81 -24.13 -3.67
CA CYS A 11 -44.41 -24.25 -3.25
C CYS A 11 -43.96 -22.90 -2.68
N LEU A 12 -44.12 -22.75 -1.38
CA LEU A 12 -43.36 -21.76 -0.62
C LEU A 12 -41.86 -22.14 -0.78
N LEU A 13 -41.25 -21.64 -1.81
CA LEU A 13 -39.79 -21.48 -1.82
C LEU A 13 -39.46 -20.47 -0.71
N ALA A 14 -39.37 -20.98 0.51
CA ALA A 14 -38.60 -20.29 1.53
C ALA A 14 -37.17 -20.24 1.01
N ALA A 15 -36.85 -19.18 0.25
CA ALA A 15 -35.50 -18.80 0.04
C ALA A 15 -34.94 -18.49 1.44
N CYS A 16 -34.33 -19.49 2.07
CA CYS A 16 -33.39 -19.26 3.12
C CYS A 16 -32.28 -18.44 2.48
N SER A 17 -32.46 -17.13 2.43
CA SER A 17 -31.34 -16.23 2.36
C SER A 17 -30.63 -16.38 3.70
N THR A 18 -29.74 -17.36 3.80
CA THR A 18 -28.72 -17.34 4.82
C THR A 18 -27.87 -16.13 4.46
N SER A 19 -28.20 -14.98 5.04
CA SER A 19 -27.29 -13.86 5.02
C SER A 19 -25.99 -14.42 5.59
N GLU A 20 -24.94 -14.45 4.77
CA GLU A 20 -23.63 -14.77 5.32
C GLU A 20 -23.42 -13.86 6.55
N PRO A 21 -22.91 -14.42 7.65
CA PRO A 21 -22.66 -13.61 8.83
C PRO A 21 -21.77 -12.43 8.41
N THR A 22 -22.16 -11.23 8.80
CA THR A 22 -21.39 -10.01 8.50
C THR A 22 -20.00 -10.20 9.08
N LYS A 23 -18.99 -10.30 8.19
CA LYS A 23 -17.59 -10.47 8.61
C LYS A 23 -17.14 -9.26 9.40
N ASN A 24 -16.43 -9.52 10.51
CA ASN A 24 -15.86 -8.47 11.33
C ASN A 24 -14.49 -8.05 10.76
N PHE A 25 -14.32 -6.75 10.47
CA PHE A 25 -13.06 -6.15 10.02
C PHE A 25 -12.50 -5.13 11.02
N HIS A 26 -13.09 -5.05 12.20
CA HIS A 26 -12.72 -4.06 13.19
C HIS A 26 -11.54 -4.52 14.06
N PHE A 27 -10.49 -3.68 14.12
CA PHE A 27 -9.36 -3.88 15.03
C PHE A 27 -9.72 -3.33 16.41
N ASP A 28 -9.41 -4.09 17.45
CA ASP A 28 -9.42 -3.56 18.81
C ASP A 28 -8.02 -3.02 19.18
N GLN A 29 -7.94 -2.28 20.30
CA GLN A 29 -6.69 -1.68 20.76
C GLN A 29 -5.67 -2.70 21.30
N ASN A 30 -6.04 -3.99 21.38
CA ASN A 30 -5.23 -5.06 21.95
C ASN A 30 -4.50 -5.90 20.90
N GLY A 31 -4.60 -5.55 19.63
CA GLY A 31 -4.00 -6.24 18.51
C GLY A 31 -5.03 -6.75 17.50
N ILE A 32 -4.60 -7.67 16.63
CA ILE A 32 -5.45 -8.23 15.59
C ILE A 32 -6.03 -9.55 16.08
N ALA A 33 -7.35 -9.63 16.31
CA ALA A 33 -8.01 -10.87 16.59
C ALA A 33 -7.88 -11.83 15.39
N ARG A 34 -7.73 -13.13 15.67
CA ARG A 34 -7.55 -14.15 14.61
C ARG A 34 -8.66 -14.11 13.56
N GLU A 35 -9.90 -13.96 13.99
CA GLU A 35 -11.06 -13.87 13.09
C GLU A 35 -10.94 -12.67 12.14
N VAL A 36 -10.56 -11.50 12.66
CA VAL A 36 -10.36 -10.29 11.86
C VAL A 36 -9.24 -10.48 10.84
N LEU A 37 -8.11 -11.07 11.27
CA LEU A 37 -7.00 -11.39 10.38
C LEU A 37 -7.44 -12.35 9.25
N GLU A 38 -8.15 -13.42 9.59
CA GLU A 38 -8.64 -14.40 8.60
C GLU A 38 -9.63 -13.74 7.61
N ASN A 39 -10.48 -12.84 8.07
CA ASN A 39 -11.39 -12.09 7.21
C ASN A 39 -10.65 -11.20 6.20
N TYR A 40 -9.58 -10.52 6.63
CA TYR A 40 -8.72 -9.74 5.73
C TYR A 40 -7.96 -10.63 4.75
N LEU A 41 -7.41 -11.77 5.21
CA LEU A 41 -6.68 -12.71 4.35
C LEU A 41 -7.57 -13.30 3.25
N ASP A 42 -8.83 -13.63 3.58
CA ASP A 42 -9.82 -14.11 2.62
C ASP A 42 -10.14 -13.10 1.49
N ARG A 43 -9.88 -11.83 1.73
CA ARG A 43 -10.18 -10.72 0.83
C ARG A 43 -8.93 -9.91 0.47
N SER A 44 -7.76 -10.53 0.53
CA SER A 44 -6.51 -9.90 0.16
C SER A 44 -6.18 -10.10 -1.31
N ILE A 45 -5.67 -9.05 -1.94
CA ILE A 45 -5.11 -9.09 -3.29
C ILE A 45 -3.82 -8.29 -3.33
N THR A 46 -2.96 -8.60 -4.30
CA THR A 46 -1.77 -7.78 -4.59
C THR A 46 -1.98 -7.03 -5.89
N LEU A 47 -1.97 -5.71 -5.82
CA LEU A 47 -2.08 -4.80 -6.96
C LEU A 47 -0.96 -3.76 -6.89
N SER A 48 0.16 -4.08 -7.55
CA SER A 48 1.36 -3.25 -7.50
C SER A 48 1.11 -1.85 -8.07
N CYS A 49 1.39 -0.82 -7.24
CA CYS A 49 1.31 0.60 -7.61
C CYS A 49 -0.10 1.09 -8.00
N VAL A 50 -1.17 0.41 -7.58
CA VAL A 50 -2.54 0.85 -7.90
C VAL A 50 -2.85 2.25 -7.39
N LEU A 51 -2.23 2.72 -6.30
CA LEU A 51 -2.45 4.07 -5.77
C LEU A 51 -1.76 5.16 -6.60
N ALA A 52 -0.71 4.81 -7.35
CA ALA A 52 0.09 5.77 -8.09
C ALA A 52 0.48 5.22 -9.47
N PRO A 53 -0.49 5.06 -10.39
CA PRO A 53 -0.23 4.62 -11.75
C PRO A 53 0.61 5.66 -12.51
N GLN A 54 1.20 5.26 -13.61
CA GLN A 54 1.78 6.21 -14.56
C GLN A 54 0.68 7.09 -15.14
N GLN A 55 1.01 8.34 -15.50
CA GLN A 55 0.04 9.34 -15.93
C GLN A 55 -0.21 9.32 -17.45
N ASP A 56 0.08 8.22 -18.13
CA ASP A 56 -0.31 7.99 -19.54
C ASP A 56 -1.73 7.40 -19.63
N GLU A 57 -2.35 7.57 -20.80
CA GLU A 57 -3.74 7.18 -21.01
C GLU A 57 -3.98 5.68 -20.80
N ALA A 58 -3.06 4.82 -21.24
CA ALA A 58 -3.18 3.37 -21.10
C ALA A 58 -3.13 2.95 -19.62
N SER A 59 -2.17 3.50 -18.86
CA SER A 59 -2.04 3.24 -17.43
C SER A 59 -3.25 3.73 -16.63
N LEU A 60 -3.81 4.88 -17.00
CA LEU A 60 -5.01 5.41 -16.34
C LEU A 60 -6.27 4.60 -16.70
N LEU A 61 -6.33 3.97 -17.88
CA LEU A 61 -7.40 3.02 -18.21
C LEU A 61 -7.32 1.77 -17.34
N VAL A 62 -6.14 1.17 -17.23
CA VAL A 62 -5.90 0.00 -16.34
C VAL A 62 -6.25 0.35 -14.91
N HIS A 63 -5.80 1.50 -14.42
CA HIS A 63 -6.10 1.97 -13.06
C HIS A 63 -7.62 2.04 -12.78
N ARG A 64 -8.41 2.59 -13.71
CA ARG A 64 -9.87 2.62 -13.56
C ARG A 64 -10.49 1.23 -13.51
N ASP A 65 -9.95 0.28 -14.28
CA ASP A 65 -10.39 -1.10 -14.25
C ASP A 65 -10.01 -1.81 -12.95
N ASP A 66 -8.81 -1.53 -12.42
CA ASP A 66 -8.36 -2.01 -11.11
C ASP A 66 -9.27 -1.52 -9.97
N ILE A 67 -9.63 -0.23 -9.96
CA ILE A 67 -10.58 0.33 -8.99
C ILE A 67 -11.93 -0.37 -9.09
N ARG A 68 -12.44 -0.58 -10.31
CA ARG A 68 -13.68 -1.32 -10.54
C ARG A 68 -13.58 -2.76 -10.03
N MET A 69 -12.46 -3.42 -10.28
CA MET A 69 -12.21 -4.80 -9.83
C MET A 69 -12.18 -4.88 -8.29
N ILE A 70 -11.42 -4.00 -7.62
CA ILE A 70 -11.37 -3.93 -6.15
C ILE A 70 -12.78 -3.88 -5.56
N LYS A 71 -13.63 -2.98 -6.10
CA LYS A 71 -15.01 -2.81 -5.65
C LYS A 71 -15.84 -4.08 -5.91
N ASN A 72 -15.72 -4.68 -7.10
CA ASN A 72 -16.54 -5.83 -7.50
C ASN A 72 -16.23 -7.11 -6.71
N ILE A 73 -14.96 -7.36 -6.40
CA ILE A 73 -14.57 -8.57 -5.63
C ILE A 73 -14.65 -8.35 -4.12
N GLY A 74 -14.90 -7.12 -3.67
CA GLY A 74 -14.94 -6.76 -2.26
C GLY A 74 -13.61 -6.99 -1.56
N ALA A 75 -12.50 -6.61 -2.21
CA ALA A 75 -11.17 -6.70 -1.61
C ALA A 75 -11.08 -5.81 -0.36
N LYS A 76 -10.43 -6.32 0.68
CA LYS A 76 -10.26 -5.62 1.97
C LYS A 76 -8.80 -5.31 2.30
N PHE A 77 -7.85 -6.00 1.68
CA PHE A 77 -6.42 -5.73 1.85
C PHE A 77 -5.76 -5.66 0.48
N ILE A 78 -5.20 -4.50 0.17
CA ILE A 78 -4.52 -4.25 -1.10
C ILE A 78 -3.01 -4.25 -0.86
N GLY A 79 -2.37 -5.38 -1.15
CA GLY A 79 -0.93 -5.55 -1.01
C GLY A 79 -0.15 -4.80 -2.07
N ARG A 80 1.01 -4.24 -1.72
CA ARG A 80 1.94 -3.53 -2.60
C ARG A 80 1.31 -2.34 -3.33
N ALA A 81 0.34 -1.70 -2.69
CA ALA A 81 -0.50 -0.68 -3.31
C ALA A 81 0.29 0.56 -3.77
N ILE A 82 1.38 0.90 -3.08
CA ILE A 82 2.27 2.01 -3.46
C ILE A 82 3.72 1.71 -3.11
N PHE A 83 4.62 1.97 -4.04
CA PHE A 83 6.07 2.00 -3.86
C PHE A 83 6.76 2.65 -5.06
N ARG A 84 8.05 2.95 -4.90
CA ARG A 84 8.94 3.24 -6.02
C ARG A 84 10.24 2.47 -5.83
N TRP A 85 10.68 1.86 -6.92
CA TRP A 85 11.93 1.11 -7.02
C TRP A 85 12.74 1.74 -8.14
N GLU A 86 13.90 2.29 -7.80
CA GLU A 86 14.82 2.93 -8.75
C GLU A 86 14.25 4.12 -9.55
N ASN A 87 13.14 4.63 -9.13
CA ASN A 87 12.47 5.77 -9.75
C ASN A 87 12.04 6.79 -8.69
N GLU A 88 12.90 6.98 -7.68
CA GLU A 88 12.61 7.76 -6.48
C GLU A 88 12.32 9.22 -6.79
N HIS A 89 12.89 9.77 -7.86
CA HIS A 89 12.68 11.19 -8.25
C HIS A 89 11.19 11.57 -8.41
N VAL A 90 10.30 10.60 -8.71
CA VAL A 90 8.85 10.86 -8.80
C VAL A 90 8.24 11.24 -7.46
N LEU A 91 8.92 10.96 -6.34
CA LEU A 91 8.46 11.37 -5.01
C LEU A 91 8.54 12.89 -4.79
N ASN A 92 9.24 13.62 -5.66
CA ASN A 92 9.19 15.09 -5.69
C ASN A 92 7.94 15.63 -6.38
N ASP A 93 7.20 14.80 -7.13
CA ASP A 93 6.02 15.25 -7.84
C ASP A 93 4.78 15.26 -6.90
N PRO A 94 4.22 16.43 -6.60
CA PRO A 94 3.01 16.51 -5.78
C PRO A 94 1.81 15.80 -6.41
N VAL A 95 1.81 15.59 -7.74
CA VAL A 95 0.74 14.84 -8.42
C VAL A 95 0.78 13.37 -8.00
N PHE A 96 1.97 12.78 -7.82
CA PHE A 96 2.14 11.43 -7.32
C PHE A 96 1.39 11.21 -5.99
N TRP A 97 1.63 12.07 -5.02
CA TRP A 97 1.03 11.95 -3.69
C TRP A 97 -0.47 12.28 -3.70
N SER A 98 -0.86 13.35 -4.40
CA SER A 98 -2.27 13.76 -4.46
C SER A 98 -3.13 12.74 -5.22
N HIS A 99 -2.58 12.06 -6.22
CA HIS A 99 -3.28 10.99 -6.93
C HIS A 99 -3.49 9.78 -5.99
N ALA A 100 -2.43 9.36 -5.30
CA ALA A 100 -2.52 8.25 -4.36
C ALA A 100 -3.54 8.51 -3.25
N GLN A 101 -3.50 9.70 -2.65
CA GLN A 101 -4.46 10.11 -1.62
C GLN A 101 -5.91 10.08 -2.14
N LYS A 102 -6.18 10.66 -3.32
CA LYS A 102 -7.52 10.64 -3.92
C LYS A 102 -8.03 9.24 -4.20
N THR A 103 -7.15 8.33 -4.63
CA THR A 103 -7.52 6.93 -4.87
C THR A 103 -7.91 6.23 -3.56
N ILE A 104 -7.17 6.47 -2.48
CA ILE A 104 -7.52 5.97 -1.14
C ILE A 104 -8.87 6.55 -0.69
N GLU A 105 -9.06 7.86 -0.80
CA GLU A 105 -10.30 8.54 -0.43
C GLU A 105 -11.51 8.00 -1.21
N GLU A 106 -11.36 7.75 -2.52
CA GLU A 106 -12.41 7.15 -3.36
C GLU A 106 -12.79 5.75 -2.89
N LEU A 107 -11.79 4.92 -2.59
CA LEU A 107 -12.01 3.54 -2.17
C LEU A 107 -12.55 3.47 -0.74
N HIS A 108 -12.09 4.32 0.18
CA HIS A 108 -12.63 4.43 1.54
C HIS A 108 -14.06 5.00 1.58
N ALA A 109 -14.41 5.88 0.64
CA ALA A 109 -15.80 6.32 0.48
C ALA A 109 -16.75 5.20 0.04
N TYR A 110 -16.22 4.19 -0.67
CA TYR A 110 -16.95 2.98 -1.04
C TYR A 110 -16.98 1.96 0.10
N ASP A 111 -15.85 1.72 0.73
CA ASP A 111 -15.66 0.73 1.78
C ASP A 111 -14.52 1.16 2.73
N PRO A 112 -14.84 1.67 3.93
CA PRO A 112 -13.85 2.21 4.85
C PRO A 112 -12.95 1.16 5.50
N ASP A 113 -13.27 -0.14 5.36
CA ASP A 113 -12.47 -1.23 5.92
C ASP A 113 -11.32 -1.66 4.99
N ILE A 114 -11.16 -1.04 3.81
CA ILE A 114 -10.05 -1.38 2.91
C ILE A 114 -8.73 -0.88 3.49
N ILE A 115 -7.75 -1.78 3.63
CA ILE A 115 -6.39 -1.47 4.06
C ILE A 115 -5.47 -1.40 2.85
N PHE A 116 -4.67 -0.35 2.76
CA PHE A 116 -3.64 -0.17 1.74
C PHE A 116 -2.24 -0.38 2.30
N GLN A 117 -1.46 -1.22 1.62
CA GLN A 117 -0.09 -1.52 2.01
C GLN A 117 0.91 -0.72 1.18
N GLY A 118 1.68 0.15 1.84
CA GLY A 118 2.89 0.76 1.30
C GLY A 118 4.07 -0.21 1.38
N CYS A 119 5.05 -0.08 0.45
CA CYS A 119 6.23 -0.93 0.51
C CYS A 119 7.49 -0.13 0.80
N LEU A 120 8.27 -0.64 1.73
CA LEU A 120 9.61 -0.19 2.06
C LEU A 120 10.58 -1.27 1.59
N PHE A 121 11.19 -1.03 0.43
CA PHE A 121 12.10 -1.99 -0.17
C PHE A 121 13.54 -1.76 0.22
N GLU A 122 14.31 -2.82 0.14
CA GLU A 122 15.75 -2.90 0.35
C GLU A 122 16.58 -2.34 -0.81
N ALA A 123 15.99 -1.58 -1.70
CA ALA A 123 16.64 -1.02 -2.87
C ALA A 123 16.58 0.50 -2.86
N ILE A 124 17.72 1.12 -3.15
CA ILE A 124 17.86 2.54 -3.42
C ILE A 124 18.68 2.75 -4.68
N SER A 125 18.40 3.84 -5.41
CA SER A 125 19.24 4.27 -6.52
C SER A 125 19.85 5.65 -6.27
N GLU A 126 20.81 6.04 -7.13
CA GLU A 126 21.42 7.38 -7.10
C GLU A 126 20.35 8.51 -7.17
N ARG A 127 19.12 8.21 -7.60
CA ARG A 127 18.03 9.17 -7.69
C ARG A 127 17.50 9.66 -6.34
N VAL A 128 17.85 9.00 -5.24
CA VAL A 128 17.57 9.55 -3.90
C VAL A 128 18.26 10.89 -3.67
N ASN A 129 19.38 11.15 -4.38
CA ASN A 129 20.08 12.43 -4.36
C ASN A 129 19.22 13.60 -4.89
N GLU A 130 18.13 13.31 -5.60
CA GLU A 130 17.21 14.33 -6.12
C GLU A 130 16.10 14.68 -5.11
N ILE A 131 15.96 13.94 -4.00
CA ILE A 131 14.88 14.08 -3.03
C ILE A 131 15.32 14.94 -1.85
N ALA A 132 14.63 16.06 -1.65
CA ALA A 132 14.85 16.91 -0.47
C ALA A 132 14.36 16.21 0.80
N ILE A 133 15.15 16.29 1.88
CA ILE A 133 14.72 15.77 3.18
C ILE A 133 13.77 16.79 3.81
N PRO A 134 12.50 16.43 4.07
CA PRO A 134 11.57 17.33 4.73
C PRO A 134 11.98 17.61 6.19
N GLU A 135 11.68 18.81 6.68
CA GLU A 135 11.99 19.23 8.05
C GLU A 135 11.46 18.26 9.12
N TRP A 136 10.25 17.72 8.90
CA TRP A 136 9.62 16.80 9.84
C TRP A 136 10.43 15.50 10.02
N VAL A 137 11.18 15.06 9.02
CA VAL A 137 12.05 13.86 9.12
C VAL A 137 13.15 14.10 10.14
N PHE A 138 13.81 15.25 10.07
CA PHE A 138 14.86 15.62 11.03
C PHE A 138 14.30 15.76 12.45
N THR A 139 13.18 16.48 12.58
CA THR A 139 12.57 16.76 13.90
C THR A 139 12.04 15.48 14.55
N THR A 140 11.43 14.57 13.79
CA THR A 140 10.99 13.27 14.30
C THR A 140 12.17 12.41 14.78
N TYR A 141 13.32 12.54 14.11
CA TYR A 141 14.53 11.81 14.47
C TYR A 141 15.40 12.54 15.52
N ASN A 142 14.91 13.66 16.05
CA ASN A 142 15.62 14.53 17.00
C ASN A 142 16.99 15.03 16.49
N LEU A 143 17.07 15.34 15.21
CA LEU A 143 18.26 15.90 14.58
C LEU A 143 18.07 17.39 14.24
N PRO A 144 19.16 18.18 14.17
CA PRO A 144 19.10 19.52 13.63
C PRO A 144 18.57 19.53 12.21
N VAL A 145 17.66 20.47 11.91
CA VAL A 145 17.10 20.62 10.56
C VAL A 145 18.18 21.12 9.59
N GLU A 146 18.35 20.41 8.50
CA GLU A 146 19.25 20.77 7.41
C GLU A 146 18.49 20.96 6.10
N LYS A 147 18.88 21.96 5.30
CA LYS A 147 18.33 22.14 3.94
C LYS A 147 19.19 21.39 2.94
N ARG A 148 18.93 20.13 2.73
CA ARG A 148 19.65 19.27 1.81
C ARG A 148 18.78 18.15 1.27
N ASN A 149 19.26 17.49 0.24
CA ASN A 149 18.71 16.24 -0.26
C ASN A 149 19.28 15.05 0.51
N PHE A 150 18.63 13.88 0.33
CA PHE A 150 19.23 12.60 0.70
C PHE A 150 20.56 12.41 -0.03
N SER A 151 21.38 11.53 0.51
CA SER A 151 22.68 11.20 -0.09
C SER A 151 22.82 9.70 -0.24
N TYR A 152 22.83 9.24 -1.49
CA TYR A 152 23.02 7.83 -1.83
C TYR A 152 24.26 7.24 -1.15
N ASP A 153 25.42 7.89 -1.30
CA ASP A 153 26.69 7.41 -0.72
C ASP A 153 26.65 7.27 0.81
N LYS A 154 25.83 8.09 1.49
CA LYS A 154 25.69 8.03 2.96
C LYS A 154 24.80 6.89 3.41
N MET A 155 24.06 6.27 2.50
CA MET A 155 23.19 5.11 2.79
C MET A 155 23.93 3.79 2.60
N LEU A 156 25.09 3.80 1.91
CA LEU A 156 25.83 2.58 1.57
C LEU A 156 26.65 2.04 2.73
N ASP A 157 26.84 0.72 2.73
CA ASP A 157 27.77 0.06 3.64
C ASP A 157 29.21 0.56 3.37
N PRO A 158 29.95 1.02 4.39
CA PRO A 158 31.30 1.58 4.21
C PRO A 158 32.33 0.57 3.75
N ASN A 159 32.07 -0.73 3.87
CA ASN A 159 32.92 -1.81 3.38
C ASN A 159 32.51 -2.32 2.00
N GLY A 160 31.49 -1.71 1.40
CA GLY A 160 31.01 -2.06 0.06
C GLY A 160 30.07 -3.26 -0.01
N LYS A 161 29.54 -3.74 1.13
CA LYS A 161 28.56 -4.82 1.15
C LYS A 161 27.29 -4.38 0.40
N TYR A 162 26.88 -5.15 -0.60
CA TYR A 162 25.68 -4.91 -1.42
C TYR A 162 25.64 -3.56 -2.18
N VAL A 163 26.79 -2.90 -2.35
CA VAL A 163 26.93 -1.78 -3.29
C VAL A 163 26.77 -2.32 -4.71
N ASP A 164 26.01 -1.61 -5.54
CA ASP A 164 25.67 -2.05 -6.91
C ASP A 164 25.05 -3.46 -6.99
N HIS A 165 24.34 -3.87 -5.94
CA HIS A 165 23.79 -5.22 -5.79
C HIS A 165 22.82 -5.57 -6.91
N TRP A 166 21.97 -4.66 -7.32
CA TRP A 166 21.01 -4.87 -8.39
C TRP A 166 21.62 -4.56 -9.75
N HIS A 167 22.28 -3.42 -9.86
CA HIS A 167 23.09 -2.98 -10.99
C HIS A 167 23.86 -1.72 -10.58
N LYS A 168 24.73 -1.21 -11.43
CA LYS A 168 25.52 -0.01 -11.17
C LYS A 168 24.60 1.17 -10.81
N GLY A 169 24.83 1.79 -9.65
CA GLY A 169 24.03 2.88 -9.11
C GLY A 169 22.72 2.46 -8.46
N SER A 170 22.53 1.15 -8.21
CA SER A 170 21.41 0.59 -7.46
C SER A 170 21.88 -0.43 -6.43
N SER A 171 21.68 -0.12 -5.16
CA SER A 171 22.29 -0.80 -4.01
C SER A 171 21.25 -1.16 -2.95
N VAL A 172 21.65 -2.05 -2.04
CA VAL A 172 20.93 -2.23 -0.77
C VAL A 172 21.44 -1.17 0.23
N PRO A 173 20.54 -0.37 0.82
CA PRO A 173 20.95 0.61 1.83
C PRO A 173 21.25 -0.08 3.17
N ASP A 174 22.31 0.33 3.83
CA ASP A 174 22.70 -0.14 5.16
C ASP A 174 21.85 0.54 6.25
N ILE A 175 21.03 -0.21 6.98
CA ILE A 175 20.15 0.32 8.03
C ILE A 175 20.91 0.92 9.22
N SER A 176 22.16 0.57 9.41
CA SER A 176 22.99 1.19 10.46
C SER A 176 23.33 2.66 10.17
N ARG A 177 23.13 3.10 8.93
CA ARG A 177 23.40 4.47 8.50
C ARG A 177 22.23 5.38 8.85
N THR A 178 22.49 6.49 9.51
CA THR A 178 21.46 7.49 9.83
C THR A 178 20.71 7.95 8.57
N GLU A 179 21.41 8.12 7.45
CA GLU A 179 20.79 8.53 6.19
C GLU A 179 19.75 7.53 5.70
N THR A 180 20.01 6.22 5.80
CA THR A 180 19.07 5.14 5.49
C THR A 180 17.85 5.17 6.42
N GLN A 181 18.08 5.39 7.72
CA GLN A 181 17.02 5.50 8.71
C GLN A 181 16.10 6.69 8.43
N LEU A 182 16.67 7.84 8.04
CA LEU A 182 15.89 9.00 7.61
C LEU A 182 15.10 8.73 6.33
N TRP A 183 15.66 7.97 5.38
CA TRP A 183 14.98 7.57 4.15
C TRP A 183 13.76 6.68 4.44
N PHE A 184 13.91 5.65 5.26
CA PHE A 184 12.78 4.79 5.61
C PHE A 184 11.73 5.52 6.43
N LEU A 185 12.13 6.43 7.34
CA LEU A 185 11.19 7.30 8.05
C LEU A 185 10.42 8.20 7.08
N PHE A 186 11.11 8.80 6.10
CA PHE A 186 10.47 9.61 5.06
C PHE A 186 9.44 8.82 4.27
N LEU A 187 9.79 7.64 3.77
CA LEU A 187 8.87 6.81 3.00
C LEU A 187 7.67 6.37 3.85
N ALA A 188 7.92 5.78 5.02
CA ALA A 188 6.86 5.31 5.90
C ALA A 188 5.92 6.44 6.32
N GLY A 189 6.45 7.56 6.78
CA GLY A 189 5.65 8.71 7.18
C GLY A 189 4.85 9.30 6.02
N SER A 190 5.42 9.35 4.82
CA SER A 190 4.72 9.83 3.63
C SER A 190 3.56 8.90 3.23
N TYR A 191 3.76 7.57 3.30
CA TYR A 191 2.69 6.62 3.01
C TYR A 191 1.59 6.65 4.08
N ILE A 192 1.93 6.77 5.36
CA ILE A 192 0.94 6.97 6.43
C ILE A 192 0.13 8.24 6.18
N ASN A 193 0.79 9.32 5.81
CA ASN A 193 0.15 10.62 5.59
C ASN A 193 -0.88 10.62 4.46
N ILE A 194 -0.74 9.76 3.46
CA ILE A 194 -1.74 9.59 2.39
C ILE A 194 -2.81 8.55 2.71
N GLY A 195 -2.69 7.82 3.84
CA GLY A 195 -3.70 6.87 4.33
C GLY A 195 -3.32 5.39 4.20
N CYS A 196 -2.05 5.04 3.97
CA CYS A 196 -1.63 3.64 4.08
C CYS A 196 -1.58 3.20 5.55
N GLU A 197 -2.10 2.02 5.85
CA GLU A 197 -2.24 1.49 7.21
C GLU A 197 -1.39 0.24 7.47
N ALA A 198 -0.78 -0.31 6.42
CA ALA A 198 0.08 -1.48 6.48
C ALA A 198 1.37 -1.28 5.69
N PHE A 199 2.41 -2.03 6.06
CA PHE A 199 3.70 -2.00 5.36
C PHE A 199 4.14 -3.39 4.92
N HIS A 200 4.65 -3.45 3.69
CA HIS A 200 5.48 -4.54 3.22
C HIS A 200 6.94 -4.13 3.41
N LEU A 201 7.66 -4.89 4.20
CA LEU A 201 9.11 -4.77 4.27
C LEU A 201 9.70 -5.76 3.28
N GLY A 202 10.57 -5.28 2.39
CA GLY A 202 11.20 -6.13 1.38
C GLY A 202 12.16 -7.15 1.98
N GLN A 203 13.24 -7.46 1.31
CA GLN A 203 14.23 -8.44 1.77
C GLN A 203 15.05 -7.88 2.94
N ILE A 204 14.41 -7.78 4.11
CA ILE A 204 15.01 -7.15 5.31
C ILE A 204 16.27 -7.82 5.80
N GLU A 205 16.53 -9.05 5.39
CA GLU A 205 17.78 -9.77 5.66
C GLU A 205 18.97 -9.21 4.91
N LEU A 206 18.75 -8.36 3.91
CA LEU A 206 19.83 -7.69 3.17
C LEU A 206 20.24 -6.35 3.79
N ILE A 207 19.35 -5.73 4.56
CA ILE A 207 19.49 -4.35 5.07
C ILE A 207 20.37 -4.31 6.32
#